data_639518b1d2776512eb7621a49f11320a
#
_entry.id   639518b1d2776512eb7621a49f11320a
#
_cell.length_a   1.000
_cell.length_b   1.000
_cell.length_c   1.000
_cell.angle_alpha   90.00
_cell.angle_beta   90.00
_cell.angle_gamma   90.00
#
_symmetry.space_group_name_H-M   'P 1'
#
loop_
_entity.id
_entity.type
_entity.pdbx_description
1 polymer ?
#
loop_
_entity_poly.entity_id
_entity_poly.type
_entity_poly.pdbx_seq_one_letter_code
_entity_poly.pdbx_strand_id
1 'polypeptide(L)'
;MKIKFSGLFLALAFTLSACKTNHTATVPTANIKDVVNNSDVVLVDVRIPEQYAAGTAKNAINIPLAEIENNMETLKGKKVVVFCNKGIQADQAMEILKKNGVEAYDGTSWKNVKAIQDETNKKAN
;
A
#
# COMPACT_ATOMS: atom_id res chain seq x y z
N MET A 1 43.97 -61.47 -19.64
CA MET A 1 43.89 -60.25 -18.78
C MET A 1 42.48 -59.77 -18.78
N LYS A 2 41.79 -59.95 -17.70
CA LYS A 2 40.40 -59.42 -17.56
C LYS A 2 40.49 -58.18 -16.66
N ILE A 3 40.31 -57.02 -17.27
CA ILE A 3 40.17 -55.75 -16.55
C ILE A 3 38.74 -55.63 -16.11
N LYS A 4 38.49 -55.76 -14.80
CA LYS A 4 37.18 -55.45 -14.23
C LYS A 4 37.12 -53.97 -13.93
N PHE A 5 36.44 -53.24 -14.78
CA PHE A 5 36.04 -51.86 -14.49
C PHE A 5 34.83 -51.91 -13.52
N SER A 6 35.13 -51.75 -12.26
CA SER A 6 34.12 -51.49 -11.24
C SER A 6 33.72 -50.02 -11.40
N GLY A 7 32.63 -49.79 -12.13
CA GLY A 7 32.05 -48.45 -12.29
C GLY A 7 31.38 -48.02 -11.01
N LEU A 8 32.08 -47.17 -10.25
CA LEU A 8 31.47 -46.44 -9.17
C LEU A 8 30.68 -45.27 -9.76
N PHE A 9 29.40 -45.49 -9.99
CA PHE A 9 28.45 -44.39 -10.33
C PHE A 9 28.19 -43.61 -9.06
N LEU A 10 28.89 -42.50 -8.92
CA LEU A 10 28.57 -41.50 -7.92
C LEU A 10 27.39 -40.68 -8.47
N ALA A 11 26.18 -41.08 -8.13
CA ALA A 11 24.97 -40.30 -8.41
C ALA A 11 24.99 -39.02 -7.56
N LEU A 12 25.46 -37.95 -8.16
CA LEU A 12 25.34 -36.61 -7.57
C LEU A 12 23.89 -36.17 -7.68
N ALA A 13 23.11 -36.45 -6.64
CA ALA A 13 21.77 -35.94 -6.51
C ALA A 13 21.86 -34.43 -6.29
N PHE A 14 21.65 -33.66 -7.37
CA PHE A 14 21.37 -32.25 -7.30
C PHE A 14 19.95 -32.09 -6.72
N THR A 15 19.86 -31.90 -5.42
CA THR A 15 18.65 -31.44 -4.81
C THR A 15 18.49 -29.96 -5.16
N LEU A 16 17.77 -29.68 -6.21
CA LEU A 16 17.24 -28.33 -6.46
C LEU A 16 16.24 -28.02 -5.34
N SER A 17 16.76 -27.38 -4.29
CA SER A 17 15.95 -26.73 -3.29
C SER A 17 15.28 -25.52 -3.98
N ALA A 18 14.11 -25.75 -4.56
CA ALA A 18 13.27 -24.68 -5.01
C ALA A 18 12.77 -23.93 -3.77
N CYS A 19 13.47 -22.88 -3.38
CA CYS A 19 12.92 -21.88 -2.47
C CYS A 19 11.74 -21.22 -3.22
N LYS A 20 10.54 -21.77 -3.03
CA LYS A 20 9.32 -21.03 -3.29
C LYS A 20 9.26 -19.93 -2.23
N THR A 21 9.84 -18.77 -2.54
CA THR A 21 9.46 -17.55 -1.88
C THR A 21 8.03 -17.27 -2.33
N ASN A 22 7.08 -17.82 -1.58
CA ASN A 22 5.74 -17.30 -1.58
C ASN A 22 5.84 -15.89 -1.01
N HIS A 23 6.12 -14.92 -1.86
CA HIS A 23 5.71 -13.55 -1.61
C HIS A 23 4.19 -13.50 -1.83
N THR A 24 3.49 -14.18 -0.93
CA THR A 24 2.17 -13.72 -0.60
C THR A 24 2.43 -12.38 0.09
N ALA A 25 2.30 -11.30 -0.66
CA ALA A 25 2.11 -10.00 -0.06
C ALA A 25 0.82 -10.12 0.75
N THR A 26 0.94 -10.62 1.96
CA THR A 26 -0.06 -10.40 3.00
C THR A 26 -0.03 -8.90 3.16
N VAL A 27 -0.96 -8.20 2.51
CA VAL A 27 -1.31 -6.86 2.91
C VAL A 27 -1.64 -7.01 4.39
N PRO A 28 -0.84 -6.47 5.31
CA PRO A 28 -1.23 -6.48 6.70
C PRO A 28 -2.60 -5.85 6.70
N THR A 29 -3.58 -6.52 7.29
CA THR A 29 -4.90 -5.91 7.52
C THR A 29 -4.67 -4.89 8.64
N ALA A 30 -3.89 -3.86 8.34
CA ALA A 30 -3.67 -2.76 9.24
C ALA A 30 -5.03 -2.08 9.42
N ASN A 31 -5.44 -1.96 10.66
CA ASN A 31 -6.66 -1.24 10.98
C ASN A 31 -6.53 0.18 10.46
N ILE A 32 -7.40 0.59 9.55
CA ILE A 32 -7.35 1.93 8.95
C ILE A 32 -7.33 3.05 10.01
N LYS A 33 -7.92 2.83 11.18
CA LYS A 33 -7.87 3.78 12.29
C LYS A 33 -6.45 4.01 12.80
N ASP A 34 -5.65 2.95 12.89
CA ASP A 34 -4.26 3.04 13.35
C ASP A 34 -3.39 3.70 12.28
N VAL A 35 -3.65 3.40 11.01
CA VAL A 35 -2.92 3.97 9.88
C VAL A 35 -3.18 5.47 9.75
N VAL A 36 -4.43 5.91 9.78
CA VAL A 36 -4.81 7.33 9.64
C VAL A 36 -4.18 8.21 10.71
N ASN A 37 -3.98 7.69 11.91
CA ASN A 37 -3.44 8.43 13.04
C ASN A 37 -1.92 8.31 13.19
N ASN A 38 -1.26 7.60 12.28
CA ASN A 38 0.19 7.47 12.28
C ASN A 38 0.84 8.74 11.68
N SER A 39 1.84 9.29 12.36
CA SER A 39 2.57 10.49 11.92
C SER A 39 3.33 10.32 10.61
N ASP A 40 3.68 9.06 10.26
CA ASP A 40 4.47 8.73 9.06
C ASP A 40 3.61 8.51 7.81
N VAL A 41 2.30 8.70 7.92
CA VAL A 41 1.35 8.50 6.83
C VAL A 41 1.09 9.80 6.09
N VAL A 42 1.02 9.72 4.77
CA VAL A 42 0.57 10.81 3.90
C VAL A 42 -0.92 10.62 3.61
N LEU A 43 -1.74 11.56 3.99
CA LEU A 43 -3.18 11.57 3.70
C LEU A 43 -3.40 12.31 2.39
N VAL A 44 -3.98 11.64 1.40
CA VAL A 44 -4.18 12.17 0.05
C VAL A 44 -5.66 12.20 -0.30
N ASP A 45 -6.18 13.41 -0.47
CA ASP A 45 -7.50 13.65 -1.03
C ASP A 45 -7.39 13.67 -2.55
N VAL A 46 -8.03 12.70 -3.21
CA VAL A 46 -7.95 12.54 -4.68
C VAL A 46 -9.09 13.23 -5.43
N ARG A 47 -9.89 14.03 -4.72
CA ARG A 47 -10.93 14.84 -5.32
C ARG A 47 -10.36 16.03 -6.10
N ILE A 48 -11.20 16.70 -6.87
CA ILE A 48 -10.83 17.95 -7.52
C ILE A 48 -10.50 19.06 -6.48
N PRO A 49 -9.65 20.04 -6.84
CA PRO A 49 -9.20 21.08 -5.90
C PRO A 49 -10.31 21.85 -5.22
N GLU A 50 -11.40 22.11 -5.92
CA GLU A 50 -12.56 22.86 -5.39
C GLU A 50 -13.24 22.11 -4.24
N GLN A 51 -13.35 20.80 -4.34
CA GLN A 51 -13.92 19.96 -3.28
C GLN A 51 -12.99 19.88 -2.08
N TYR A 52 -11.68 19.73 -2.31
CA TYR A 52 -10.67 19.76 -1.28
C TYR A 52 -10.69 21.09 -0.50
N ALA A 53 -10.75 22.21 -1.22
CA ALA A 53 -10.79 23.54 -0.60
C ALA A 53 -12.05 23.77 0.24
N ALA A 54 -13.17 23.18 -0.14
CA ALA A 54 -14.42 23.26 0.62
C ALA A 54 -14.43 22.47 1.94
N GLY A 55 -13.50 21.53 2.10
CA GLY A 55 -13.32 20.73 3.32
C GLY A 55 -12.67 19.38 3.05
N THR A 56 -11.79 18.97 3.94
CA THR A 56 -11.06 17.70 3.87
C THR A 56 -10.67 17.21 5.26
N ALA A 57 -9.98 16.09 5.35
CA ALA A 57 -9.39 15.59 6.59
C ALA A 57 -8.18 16.44 7.01
N LYS A 58 -7.91 16.50 8.30
CA LYS A 58 -6.77 17.25 8.86
C LYS A 58 -5.44 16.74 8.28
N ASN A 59 -4.57 17.67 7.91
CA ASN A 59 -3.24 17.40 7.33
C ASN A 59 -3.26 16.66 5.98
N ALA A 60 -4.40 16.56 5.32
CA ALA A 60 -4.47 15.98 4.00
C ALA A 60 -3.89 16.93 2.94
N ILE A 61 -3.21 16.35 1.96
CA ILE A 61 -2.80 17.04 0.74
C ILE A 61 -3.76 16.68 -0.39
N ASN A 62 -3.87 17.55 -1.38
CA ASN A 62 -4.68 17.29 -2.56
C ASN A 62 -3.81 16.84 -3.74
N ILE A 63 -4.03 15.63 -4.19
CA ILE A 63 -3.52 15.12 -5.46
C ILE A 63 -4.72 14.54 -6.20
N PRO A 64 -5.36 15.27 -7.10
CA PRO A 64 -6.49 14.77 -7.87
C PRO A 64 -6.17 13.44 -8.54
N LEU A 65 -7.16 12.56 -8.69
CA LEU A 65 -6.97 11.23 -9.28
C LEU A 65 -6.20 11.27 -10.60
N ALA A 66 -6.49 12.23 -11.47
CA ALA A 66 -5.81 12.43 -12.77
C ALA A 66 -4.32 12.76 -12.62
N GLU A 67 -3.87 13.24 -11.46
CA GLU A 67 -2.50 13.67 -11.19
C GLU A 67 -1.69 12.64 -10.38
N ILE A 68 -2.29 11.54 -9.94
CA ILE A 68 -1.63 10.53 -9.10
C ILE A 68 -0.39 9.97 -9.79
N GLU A 69 -0.47 9.61 -11.06
CA GLU A 69 0.67 9.04 -11.80
C GLU A 69 1.82 10.05 -11.92
N ASN A 70 1.53 11.33 -12.13
CA ASN A 70 2.53 12.39 -12.22
C ASN A 70 3.22 12.70 -10.89
N ASN A 71 2.59 12.34 -9.77
CA ASN A 71 3.12 12.56 -8.42
C ASN A 71 3.70 11.29 -7.78
N MET A 72 3.90 10.23 -8.56
CA MET A 72 4.34 8.93 -8.04
C MET A 72 5.67 9.01 -7.30
N GLU A 73 6.61 9.79 -7.77
CA GLU A 73 7.93 9.94 -7.14
C GLU A 73 7.85 10.55 -5.73
N THR A 74 6.86 11.41 -5.48
CA THR A 74 6.60 11.98 -4.15
C THR A 74 5.97 10.99 -3.18
N LEU A 75 5.32 9.95 -3.69
CA LEU A 75 4.57 8.98 -2.91
C LEU A 75 5.33 7.67 -2.68
N LYS A 76 6.30 7.34 -3.52
CA LYS A 76 7.14 6.15 -3.36
C LYS A 76 7.87 6.16 -2.02
N GLY A 77 7.92 4.98 -1.39
CA GLY A 77 8.57 4.79 -0.09
C GLY A 77 7.77 5.32 1.12
N LYS A 78 6.58 5.85 0.89
CA LYS A 78 5.70 6.36 1.94
C LYS A 78 4.49 5.44 2.13
N LYS A 79 3.88 5.51 3.30
CA LYS A 79 2.55 4.96 3.56
C LYS A 79 1.52 6.01 3.19
N VAL A 80 0.61 5.67 2.29
CA VAL A 80 -0.35 6.61 1.73
C VAL A 80 -1.76 6.16 2.04
N VAL A 81 -2.58 7.02 2.61
CA VAL A 81 -4.03 6.83 2.71
C VAL A 81 -4.70 7.70 1.67
N VAL A 82 -5.46 7.10 0.77
CA VAL A 82 -6.22 7.83 -0.24
C VAL A 82 -7.71 7.82 0.09
N PHE A 83 -8.38 8.90 -0.21
CA PHE A 83 -9.81 9.04 -0.01
C PHE A 83 -10.40 10.06 -0.99
N CYS A 84 -11.70 9.97 -1.18
CA CYS A 84 -12.47 10.87 -2.03
C CYS A 84 -13.80 11.23 -1.37
N ASN A 85 -14.87 11.37 -2.13
CA ASN A 85 -16.19 11.68 -1.59
C ASN A 85 -16.97 10.41 -1.17
N LYS A 86 -16.97 9.38 -2.03
CA LYS A 86 -17.75 8.14 -1.83
C LYS A 86 -16.92 6.84 -1.92
N GLY A 87 -15.62 6.92 -2.17
CA GLY A 87 -14.73 5.78 -2.26
C GLY A 87 -14.39 5.32 -3.68
N ILE A 88 -15.14 5.65 -4.72
CA ILE A 88 -14.92 5.17 -6.09
C ILE A 88 -13.59 5.68 -6.66
N GLN A 89 -13.29 6.96 -6.53
CA GLN A 89 -12.01 7.52 -6.96
C GLN A 89 -10.84 7.05 -6.09
N ALA A 90 -11.08 6.84 -4.80
CA ALA A 90 -10.09 6.26 -3.90
C ALA A 90 -9.70 4.85 -4.33
N ASP A 91 -10.67 4.01 -4.71
CA ASP A 91 -10.40 2.66 -5.23
C ASP A 91 -9.52 2.69 -6.49
N GLN A 92 -9.80 3.59 -7.42
CA GLN A 92 -8.98 3.79 -8.62
C GLN A 92 -7.56 4.26 -8.28
N ALA A 93 -7.42 5.18 -7.34
CA ALA A 93 -6.10 5.63 -6.86
C ALA A 93 -5.33 4.50 -6.19
N MET A 94 -6.02 3.64 -5.42
CA MET A 94 -5.42 2.44 -4.79
C MET A 94 -4.80 1.51 -5.83
N GLU A 95 -5.51 1.24 -6.92
CA GLU A 95 -4.99 0.38 -8.00
C GLU A 95 -3.73 0.97 -8.63
N ILE A 96 -3.72 2.27 -8.93
CA ILE A 96 -2.57 2.97 -9.51
C ILE A 96 -1.36 2.92 -8.55
N LEU A 97 -1.57 3.21 -7.28
CA LEU A 97 -0.51 3.23 -6.26
C LEU A 97 0.09 1.84 -6.05
N LYS A 98 -0.74 0.82 -5.89
CA LYS A 98 -0.31 -0.57 -5.72
C LYS A 98 0.47 -1.08 -6.93
N LYS A 99 0.01 -0.79 -8.14
CA LYS A 99 0.71 -1.15 -9.38
C LYS A 99 2.11 -0.55 -9.46
N ASN A 100 2.33 0.60 -8.84
CA ASN A 100 3.62 1.28 -8.77
C ASN A 100 4.42 0.99 -7.49
N GLY A 101 4.01 0.01 -6.70
CA GLY A 101 4.74 -0.43 -5.51
C GLY A 101 4.63 0.50 -4.31
N VAL A 102 3.65 1.39 -4.27
CA VAL A 102 3.38 2.27 -3.13
C VAL A 102 2.51 1.54 -2.10
N GLU A 103 2.89 1.60 -0.84
CA GLU A 103 2.08 1.09 0.27
C GLU A 103 0.88 2.02 0.47
N ALA A 104 -0.30 1.58 0.02
CA ALA A 104 -1.51 2.39 0.00
C ALA A 104 -2.64 1.73 0.78
N TYR A 105 -3.44 2.56 1.43
CA TYR A 105 -4.60 2.20 2.24
C TYR A 105 -5.82 2.98 1.80
N ASP A 106 -6.97 2.33 1.79
CA ASP A 106 -8.23 2.94 1.41
C ASP A 106 -8.89 3.63 2.63
N GLY A 107 -8.91 4.94 2.59
CA GLY A 107 -9.64 5.78 3.55
C GLY A 107 -11.12 5.97 3.22
N THR A 108 -11.55 5.53 2.05
CA THR A 108 -12.89 5.60 1.49
C THR A 108 -13.33 7.03 1.22
N SER A 109 -13.73 7.76 2.24
CA SER A 109 -14.17 9.16 2.12
C SER A 109 -13.43 10.09 3.08
N TRP A 110 -13.33 11.36 2.71
CA TRP A 110 -12.72 12.36 3.58
C TRP A 110 -13.48 12.50 4.91
N LYS A 111 -14.80 12.31 4.89
CA LYS A 111 -15.62 12.31 6.12
C LYS A 111 -15.29 11.13 7.02
N ASN A 112 -15.04 9.95 6.45
CA ASN A 112 -14.59 8.78 7.20
C ASN A 112 -13.24 9.02 7.86
N VAL A 113 -12.26 9.50 7.10
CA VAL A 113 -10.93 9.82 7.63
C VAL A 113 -11.01 10.88 8.72
N LYS A 114 -11.77 11.94 8.50
CA LYS A 114 -12.01 12.98 9.51
C LYS A 114 -12.65 12.42 10.79
N ALA A 115 -13.66 11.56 10.66
CA ALA A 115 -14.31 10.93 11.81
C ALA A 115 -13.32 10.09 12.63
N ILE A 116 -12.43 9.34 11.97
CA ILE A 116 -11.37 8.57 12.64
C ILE A 116 -10.44 9.51 13.45
N GLN A 117 -10.03 10.62 12.84
CA GLN A 117 -9.18 11.62 13.51
C GLN A 117 -9.89 12.25 14.73
N ASP A 118 -11.17 12.57 14.60
CA ASP A 118 -11.96 13.16 15.67
C ASP A 118 -12.18 12.19 16.85
N GLU A 119 -12.38 10.88 16.59
CA GLU A 119 -12.47 9.84 17.62
C GLU A 119 -11.18 9.74 18.44
N THR A 120 -10.04 9.83 17.80
CA THR A 120 -8.73 9.75 18.47
C THR A 120 -8.49 10.96 19.37
N ASN A 121 -8.84 12.14 18.90
CA ASN A 121 -8.72 13.37 19.69
C ASN A 121 -9.62 13.36 20.95
N LYS A 122 -10.81 12.76 20.86
CA LYS A 122 -11.72 12.62 22.02
C LYS A 122 -11.20 11.66 23.10
N LYS A 123 -10.42 10.64 22.71
CA LYS A 123 -9.82 9.69 23.66
C LYS A 123 -8.57 10.23 24.33
N ALA A 124 -7.92 11.24 23.75
CA ALA A 124 -6.70 11.86 24.28
C ALA A 124 -6.97 12.98 25.30
N ASN A 125 -8.24 13.43 25.45
CA ASN A 125 -8.70 14.41 26.45
C ASN A 125 -9.49 13.73 27.57
#